data_6f36f3db1778963fb6beb396f77bb0c6
#
_entry.id   6f36f3db1778963fb6beb396f77bb0c6
#
_cell.length_a   1.000
_cell.length_b   1.000
_cell.length_c   1.000
_cell.angle_alpha   90.00
_cell.angle_beta   90.00
_cell.angle_gamma   90.00
#
_symmetry.space_group_name_H-M   'P 1'
#
loop_
_entity.id
_entity.type
_entity.pdbx_description
1 polymer ?
#
loop_
_entity_poly.entity_id
_entity_poly.type
_entity_poly.pdbx_seq_one_letter_code
_entity_poly.pdbx_strand_id
1 'polypeptide(L)'
;MKTTVEYKSVKISQDGQTVICDLISEIKLDSVKNMEYFRQIPEVASYIKKISNTKGKIILHTRGTTTCLYSDEFDFETGKNIAYTKAQSQVFRKASEIYSEIYKRVAPELDVISLNADVASVKCDLHAAELGGRTELAEHLKEYISYINV
;
A
#
# COMPACT_ATOMS: atom_id res chain seq x y z
N MET A 1 -15.25 -5.44 6.21
CA MET A 1 -14.00 -4.93 5.62
C MET A 1 -13.90 -3.46 6.01
N LYS A 2 -12.88 -3.05 6.79
CA LYS A 2 -12.70 -1.64 7.12
C LYS A 2 -12.26 -0.92 5.84
N THR A 3 -13.02 0.08 5.40
CA THR A 3 -12.67 0.89 4.23
C THR A 3 -11.42 1.71 4.55
N THR A 4 -10.39 1.56 3.71
CA THR A 4 -9.15 2.34 3.81
C THR A 4 -9.28 3.74 3.22
N VAL A 5 -10.42 4.04 2.59
CA VAL A 5 -10.76 5.32 1.97
C VAL A 5 -12.01 5.88 2.63
N GLU A 6 -11.95 7.13 3.06
CA GLU A 6 -13.10 7.88 3.56
C GLU A 6 -13.33 9.12 2.69
N TYR A 7 -14.53 9.24 2.12
CA TYR A 7 -14.91 10.43 1.37
C TYR A 7 -15.26 11.57 2.32
N LYS A 8 -14.58 12.70 2.17
CA LYS A 8 -14.76 13.88 3.04
C LYS A 8 -15.67 14.94 2.43
N SER A 9 -15.62 15.10 1.11
CA SER A 9 -16.42 16.11 0.40
C SER A 9 -16.65 15.68 -1.04
N VAL A 10 -17.86 15.90 -1.52
CA VAL A 10 -18.28 15.72 -2.91
C VAL A 10 -18.89 17.02 -3.38
N LYS A 11 -18.34 17.63 -4.40
CA LYS A 11 -18.87 18.84 -5.02
C LYS A 11 -19.21 18.55 -6.49
N ILE A 12 -20.46 18.70 -6.85
CA ILE A 12 -20.93 18.56 -8.22
C ILE A 12 -21.20 19.96 -8.78
N SER A 13 -20.72 20.20 -9.98
CA SER A 13 -20.99 21.44 -10.74
C SER A 13 -21.26 21.11 -12.20
N GLN A 14 -21.92 22.04 -12.89
CA GLN A 14 -22.23 21.93 -14.31
C GLN A 14 -21.70 23.18 -15.04
N ASP A 15 -21.10 22.95 -16.18
CA ASP A 15 -20.69 24.01 -17.11
C ASP A 15 -21.15 23.62 -18.53
N GLY A 16 -22.21 24.26 -19.00
CA GLY A 16 -22.87 23.88 -20.24
C GLY A 16 -23.36 22.42 -20.19
N GLN A 17 -22.90 21.59 -21.13
CA GLN A 17 -23.21 20.16 -21.21
C GLN A 17 -22.15 19.29 -20.49
N THR A 18 -21.26 19.90 -19.70
CA THR A 18 -20.23 19.20 -18.94
C THR A 18 -20.62 19.17 -17.46
N VAL A 19 -20.61 17.98 -16.87
CA VAL A 19 -20.77 17.78 -15.43
C VAL A 19 -19.42 17.45 -14.82
N ILE A 20 -19.09 18.12 -13.72
CA ILE A 20 -17.81 18.03 -13.02
C ILE A 20 -18.09 17.55 -11.59
N CYS A 21 -17.36 16.53 -11.15
CA CYS A 21 -17.34 16.06 -9.78
C CYS A 21 -15.95 16.25 -9.16
N ASP A 22 -15.84 17.11 -8.16
CA ASP A 22 -14.66 17.25 -7.31
C ASP A 22 -14.86 16.42 -6.04
N LEU A 23 -13.94 15.50 -5.79
CA LEU A 23 -13.98 14.56 -4.67
C LEU A 23 -12.75 14.73 -3.80
N ILE A 24 -12.97 14.95 -2.50
CA ILE A 24 -11.91 14.96 -1.49
C ILE A 24 -12.04 13.69 -0.64
N SER A 25 -10.96 12.95 -0.54
CA SER A 25 -10.90 11.68 0.18
C SER A 25 -9.70 11.63 1.12
N GLU A 26 -9.86 10.95 2.25
CA GLU A 26 -8.77 10.65 3.19
C GLU A 26 -8.42 9.17 3.08
N ILE A 27 -7.13 8.87 2.92
CA ILE A 27 -6.61 7.50 2.97
C ILE A 27 -6.22 7.18 4.41
N LYS A 28 -6.84 6.15 4.99
CA LYS A 28 -6.58 5.69 6.35
C LYS A 28 -5.68 4.46 6.33
N LEU A 29 -4.39 4.66 6.53
CA LEU A 29 -3.40 3.58 6.58
C LEU A 29 -3.53 2.70 7.83
N ASP A 30 -4.08 3.24 8.93
CA ASP A 30 -4.22 2.50 10.21
C ASP A 30 -5.15 1.29 10.13
N SER A 31 -5.97 1.21 9.08
CA SER A 31 -6.80 0.04 8.80
C SER A 31 -6.04 -1.09 8.09
N VAL A 32 -4.81 -0.84 7.65
CA VAL A 32 -3.94 -1.84 6.99
C VAL A 32 -3.26 -2.70 8.06
N LYS A 33 -3.35 -4.01 7.91
CA LYS A 33 -2.71 -4.95 8.82
C LYS A 33 -1.19 -4.71 8.89
N ASN A 34 -0.65 -4.72 10.10
CA ASN A 34 0.78 -4.51 10.39
C ASN A 34 1.32 -3.11 10.05
N MET A 35 0.46 -2.11 9.84
CA MET A 35 0.92 -0.76 9.49
C MET A 35 1.77 -0.12 10.60
N GLU A 36 1.48 -0.41 11.87
CA GLU A 36 2.30 0.07 13.00
C GLU A 36 3.75 -0.42 12.91
N TYR A 37 3.94 -1.67 12.51
CA TYR A 37 5.27 -2.23 12.26
C TYR A 37 5.93 -1.58 11.04
N PHE A 38 5.20 -1.43 9.94
CA PHE A 38 5.75 -0.84 8.71
C PHE A 38 6.20 0.62 8.90
N ARG A 39 5.52 1.37 9.77
CA ARG A 39 5.90 2.76 10.12
C ARG A 39 7.23 2.86 10.88
N GLN A 40 7.74 1.77 11.43
CA GLN A 40 9.06 1.74 12.09
C GLN A 40 10.18 1.64 11.06
N ILE A 41 9.90 1.25 9.82
CA ILE A 41 10.86 1.22 8.72
C ILE A 41 11.12 2.67 8.26
N PRO A 42 12.36 3.18 8.32
CA PRO A 42 12.67 4.60 8.05
C PRO A 42 12.21 5.06 6.66
N GLU A 43 12.35 4.24 5.63
CA GLU A 43 11.94 4.53 4.26
C GLU A 43 10.43 4.67 4.13
N VAL A 44 9.67 3.84 4.84
CA VAL A 44 8.20 3.91 4.89
C VAL A 44 7.76 5.15 5.65
N ALA A 45 8.35 5.40 6.83
CA ALA A 45 8.03 6.59 7.64
C ALA A 45 8.29 7.87 6.86
N SER A 46 9.43 7.97 6.18
CA SER A 46 9.80 9.11 5.33
C SER A 46 8.81 9.30 4.19
N TYR A 47 8.42 8.22 3.51
CA TYR A 47 7.44 8.28 2.43
C TYR A 47 6.07 8.76 2.92
N ILE A 48 5.54 8.16 4.01
CA ILE A 48 4.25 8.57 4.60
C ILE A 48 4.29 10.04 5.00
N LYS A 49 5.37 10.51 5.63
CA LYS A 49 5.54 11.92 5.98
C LYS A 49 5.49 12.83 4.76
N LYS A 50 6.11 12.42 3.65
CA LYS A 50 6.16 13.19 2.40
C LYS A 50 4.77 13.38 1.76
N ILE A 51 3.92 12.34 1.82
CA ILE A 51 2.59 12.36 1.18
C ILE A 51 1.47 12.85 2.13
N SER A 52 1.77 13.01 3.40
CA SER A 52 0.83 13.51 4.41
C SER A 52 0.82 15.03 4.47
N ASN A 53 -0.33 15.60 4.82
CA ASN A 53 -0.45 17.02 5.12
C ASN A 53 0.15 17.35 6.51
N THR A 54 0.09 18.63 6.92
CA THR A 54 0.60 19.11 8.22
C THR A 54 -0.06 18.45 9.43
N LYS A 55 -1.24 17.85 9.27
CA LYS A 55 -1.97 17.11 10.31
C LYS A 55 -1.70 15.59 10.26
N GLY A 56 -0.74 15.14 9.46
CA GLY A 56 -0.40 13.72 9.31
C GLY A 56 -1.45 12.90 8.53
N LYS A 57 -2.33 13.55 7.79
CA LYS A 57 -3.39 12.90 7.01
C LYS A 57 -3.04 12.87 5.52
N ILE A 58 -3.34 11.75 4.86
CA ILE A 58 -3.19 11.62 3.41
C ILE A 58 -4.51 12.02 2.76
N ILE A 59 -4.53 13.19 2.14
CA ILE A 59 -5.72 13.75 1.49
C ILE A 59 -5.53 13.69 -0.02
N LEU A 60 -6.49 13.11 -0.72
CA LEU A 60 -6.54 13.06 -2.17
C LEU A 60 -7.62 13.99 -2.70
N HIS A 61 -7.27 14.78 -3.70
CA HIS A 61 -8.19 15.56 -4.50
C HIS A 61 -8.28 14.92 -5.88
N THR A 62 -9.48 14.54 -6.28
CA THR A 62 -9.73 13.94 -7.60
C THR A 62 -10.90 14.62 -8.27
N ARG A 63 -10.87 14.65 -9.59
CA ARG A 63 -11.90 15.25 -10.43
C ARG A 63 -12.33 14.30 -11.52
N GLY A 64 -13.62 14.04 -11.59
CA GLY A 64 -14.24 13.37 -12.70
C GLY A 64 -15.05 14.35 -13.56
N THR A 65 -14.99 14.19 -14.85
CA THR A 65 -15.77 15.01 -15.79
C THR A 65 -16.47 14.13 -16.81
N THR A 66 -17.65 14.57 -17.23
CA THR A 66 -18.36 14.00 -18.35
C THR A 66 -19.02 15.10 -19.17
N THR A 67 -18.99 14.97 -20.48
CA THR A 67 -19.59 15.93 -21.41
C THR A 67 -20.58 15.19 -22.28
N CYS A 68 -21.80 15.70 -22.37
CA CYS A 68 -22.80 15.19 -23.29
C CYS A 68 -22.43 15.61 -24.73
N LEU A 69 -22.55 14.68 -25.67
CA LEU A 69 -22.35 14.98 -27.08
C LEU A 69 -23.58 15.76 -27.62
N TYR A 70 -23.35 16.59 -28.64
CA TYR A 70 -24.43 17.41 -29.25
C TYR A 70 -25.58 16.58 -29.83
N SER A 71 -25.33 15.31 -30.17
CA SER A 71 -26.35 14.39 -30.70
C SER A 71 -27.20 13.73 -29.63
N ASP A 72 -26.81 13.85 -28.36
CA ASP A 72 -27.45 13.16 -27.25
C ASP A 72 -28.32 14.13 -26.46
N GLU A 73 -29.41 13.60 -25.88
CA GLU A 73 -30.23 14.35 -24.93
C GLU A 73 -29.41 14.48 -23.62
N PHE A 74 -29.26 15.73 -23.15
CA PHE A 74 -28.50 15.98 -21.92
C PHE A 74 -29.30 15.54 -20.70
N ASP A 75 -28.76 14.58 -19.95
CA ASP A 75 -29.28 14.15 -18.66
C ASP A 75 -28.23 14.42 -17.55
N PHE A 76 -28.57 15.38 -16.69
CA PHE A 76 -27.70 15.79 -15.58
C PHE A 76 -27.43 14.66 -14.58
N GLU A 77 -28.43 13.85 -14.22
CA GLU A 77 -28.28 12.77 -13.25
C GLU A 77 -27.37 11.66 -13.78
N THR A 78 -27.50 11.30 -15.03
CA THR A 78 -26.56 10.37 -15.70
C THR A 78 -25.16 10.95 -15.75
N GLY A 79 -25.02 12.22 -16.14
CA GLY A 79 -23.74 12.94 -16.18
C GLY A 79 -23.07 12.99 -14.80
N LYS A 80 -23.81 13.28 -13.76
CA LYS A 80 -23.35 13.31 -12.37
C LYS A 80 -22.84 11.93 -11.92
N ASN A 81 -23.58 10.86 -12.19
CA ASN A 81 -23.17 9.51 -11.83
C ASN A 81 -21.88 9.10 -12.54
N ILE A 82 -21.73 9.42 -13.82
CA ILE A 82 -20.52 9.14 -14.58
C ILE A 82 -19.34 9.95 -14.04
N ALA A 83 -19.51 11.25 -13.81
CA ALA A 83 -18.45 12.12 -13.28
C ALA A 83 -18.00 11.66 -11.88
N TYR A 84 -18.92 11.30 -11.01
CA TYR A 84 -18.63 10.76 -9.69
C TYR A 84 -17.85 9.44 -9.76
N THR A 85 -18.29 8.48 -10.59
CA THR A 85 -17.62 7.21 -10.79
C THR A 85 -16.19 7.40 -11.31
N LYS A 86 -15.97 8.34 -12.23
CA LYS A 86 -14.63 8.69 -12.72
C LYS A 86 -13.75 9.27 -11.61
N ALA A 87 -14.29 10.16 -10.76
CA ALA A 87 -13.57 10.69 -9.62
C ALA A 87 -13.18 9.61 -8.60
N GLN A 88 -14.11 8.69 -8.29
CA GLN A 88 -13.85 7.53 -7.42
C GLN A 88 -12.77 6.60 -7.99
N SER A 89 -12.83 6.30 -9.28
CA SER A 89 -11.82 5.46 -9.93
C SER A 89 -10.40 6.04 -9.80
N GLN A 90 -10.27 7.37 -9.86
CA GLN A 90 -8.99 8.04 -9.62
C GLN A 90 -8.54 7.92 -8.16
N VAL A 91 -9.46 7.98 -7.18
CA VAL A 91 -9.13 7.76 -5.76
C VAL A 91 -8.55 6.36 -5.56
N PHE A 92 -9.21 5.33 -6.10
CA PHE A 92 -8.74 3.95 -5.98
C PHE A 92 -7.39 3.72 -6.65
N ARG A 93 -7.17 4.30 -7.84
CA ARG A 93 -5.87 4.24 -8.51
C ARG A 93 -4.77 4.86 -7.66
N LYS A 94 -4.96 6.08 -7.15
CA LYS A 94 -3.99 6.77 -6.29
C LYS A 94 -3.76 6.03 -4.97
N ALA A 95 -4.80 5.47 -4.36
CA ALA A 95 -4.67 4.64 -3.17
C ALA A 95 -3.83 3.38 -3.45
N SER A 96 -4.07 2.70 -4.56
CA SER A 96 -3.29 1.54 -4.99
C SER A 96 -1.82 1.89 -5.24
N GLU A 97 -1.53 3.04 -5.83
CA GLU A 97 -0.17 3.55 -6.02
C GLU A 97 0.53 3.77 -4.67
N ILE A 98 -0.16 4.36 -3.68
CA ILE A 98 0.37 4.58 -2.33
C ILE A 98 0.70 3.24 -1.64
N TYR A 99 -0.20 2.26 -1.70
CA TYR A 99 0.04 0.93 -1.12
C TYR A 99 1.20 0.22 -1.81
N SER A 100 1.28 0.29 -3.13
CA SER A 100 2.39 -0.28 -3.91
C SER A 100 3.73 0.34 -3.51
N GLU A 101 3.79 1.65 -3.31
CA GLU A 101 4.99 2.36 -2.89
C GLU A 101 5.41 2.01 -1.45
N ILE A 102 4.45 1.80 -0.55
CA ILE A 102 4.73 1.31 0.81
C ILE A 102 5.28 -0.12 0.72
N TYR A 103 4.62 -1.00 -0.03
CA TYR A 103 5.04 -2.39 -0.17
C TYR A 103 6.46 -2.53 -0.75
N LYS A 104 6.82 -1.76 -1.76
CA LYS A 104 8.17 -1.74 -2.32
C LYS A 104 9.25 -1.40 -1.30
N ARG A 105 8.93 -0.59 -0.29
CA ARG A 105 9.83 -0.20 0.80
C ARG A 105 9.86 -1.20 1.95
N VAL A 106 8.81 -1.98 2.10
CA VAL A 106 8.70 -3.05 3.12
C VAL A 106 9.37 -4.33 2.64
N ALA A 107 9.28 -4.66 1.35
CA ALA A 107 9.76 -5.93 0.80
C ALA A 107 11.22 -6.26 1.15
N PRO A 108 12.20 -5.34 1.04
CA PRO A 108 13.59 -5.63 1.42
C PRO A 108 13.75 -6.02 2.89
N GLU A 109 12.99 -5.40 3.80
CA GLU A 109 13.01 -5.72 5.22
C GLU A 109 12.39 -7.09 5.52
N LEU A 110 11.33 -7.45 4.80
CA LEU A 110 10.73 -8.79 4.92
C LEU A 110 11.68 -9.87 4.42
N ASP A 111 12.45 -9.63 3.37
CA ASP A 111 13.46 -10.56 2.86
C ASP A 111 14.57 -10.76 3.89
N VAL A 112 15.05 -9.70 4.54
CA VAL A 112 16.03 -9.78 5.62
C VAL A 112 15.50 -10.55 6.84
N ILE A 113 14.25 -10.31 7.23
CA ILE A 113 13.61 -11.02 8.35
C ILE A 113 13.47 -12.50 8.02
N SER A 114 13.04 -12.85 6.81
CA SER A 114 12.93 -14.23 6.35
C SER A 114 14.29 -14.93 6.38
N LEU A 115 15.33 -14.30 5.83
CA LEU A 115 16.69 -14.84 5.83
C LEU A 115 17.21 -15.07 7.26
N ASN A 116 16.98 -14.11 8.17
CA ASN A 116 17.37 -14.25 9.58
C ASN A 116 16.61 -15.39 10.28
N ALA A 117 15.35 -15.61 9.96
CA ALA A 117 14.56 -16.72 10.48
C ALA A 117 15.11 -18.07 9.99
N ASP A 118 15.47 -18.14 8.69
CA ASP A 118 16.06 -19.33 8.09
C ASP A 118 17.41 -19.67 8.72
N VAL A 119 18.27 -18.66 8.93
CA VAL A 119 19.56 -18.82 9.63
C VAL A 119 19.36 -19.30 11.07
N ALA A 120 18.39 -18.76 11.79
CA ALA A 120 18.08 -19.18 13.16
C ALA A 120 17.59 -20.64 13.20
N SER A 121 16.73 -21.06 12.24
CA SER A 121 16.28 -22.45 12.10
C SER A 121 17.47 -23.40 11.87
N VAL A 122 18.33 -23.07 10.92
CA VAL A 122 19.52 -23.89 10.63
C VAL A 122 20.48 -23.96 11.81
N LYS A 123 20.62 -22.89 12.61
CA LYS A 123 21.41 -22.92 13.86
C LYS A 123 20.80 -23.85 14.92
N CYS A 124 19.48 -23.90 15.03
CA CYS A 124 18.79 -24.86 15.90
C CYS A 124 19.03 -26.31 15.45
N ASP A 125 18.94 -26.57 14.13
CA ASP A 125 19.20 -27.89 13.56
C ASP A 125 20.65 -28.31 13.77
N LEU A 126 21.62 -27.39 13.62
CA LEU A 126 23.03 -27.63 13.92
C LEU A 126 23.21 -28.06 15.40
N HIS A 127 22.63 -27.31 16.33
CA HIS A 127 22.74 -27.62 17.74
C HIS A 127 22.15 -29.01 18.08
N ALA A 128 21.01 -29.35 17.48
CA ALA A 128 20.41 -30.67 17.61
C ALA A 128 21.28 -31.79 17.02
N ALA A 129 21.94 -31.54 15.88
CA ALA A 129 22.85 -32.49 15.26
C ALA A 129 24.11 -32.73 16.12
N GLU A 130 24.67 -31.68 16.72
CA GLU A 130 25.82 -31.77 17.64
C GLU A 130 25.47 -32.56 18.89
N LEU A 131 24.33 -32.25 19.52
CA LEU A 131 23.86 -33.00 20.69
C LEU A 131 23.53 -34.49 20.40
N GLY A 132 23.06 -34.77 19.18
CA GLY A 132 22.74 -36.12 18.70
C GLY A 132 23.95 -36.92 18.18
N GLY A 133 25.17 -36.34 18.20
CA GLY A 133 26.38 -36.98 17.69
C GLY A 133 26.40 -37.19 16.18
N ARG A 134 25.60 -36.43 15.42
CA ARG A 134 25.53 -36.48 13.94
C ARG A 134 26.60 -35.58 13.32
N THR A 135 27.86 -35.98 13.39
CA THR A 135 29.00 -35.16 13.00
C THR A 135 28.98 -34.70 11.55
N GLU A 136 28.67 -35.59 10.59
CA GLU A 136 28.59 -35.22 9.18
C GLU A 136 27.51 -34.18 8.90
N LEU A 137 26.34 -34.33 9.52
CA LEU A 137 25.25 -33.35 9.38
C LEU A 137 25.65 -32.01 10.00
N ALA A 138 26.28 -32.02 11.17
CA ALA A 138 26.75 -30.81 11.83
C ALA A 138 27.78 -30.05 10.97
N GLU A 139 28.70 -30.74 10.31
CA GLU A 139 29.67 -30.11 9.39
C GLU A 139 29.02 -29.48 8.18
N HIS A 140 28.07 -30.17 7.54
CA HIS A 140 27.30 -29.60 6.42
C HIS A 140 26.50 -28.37 6.81
N LEU A 141 25.87 -28.37 7.99
CA LEU A 141 25.13 -27.22 8.49
C LEU A 141 26.04 -26.03 8.82
N LYS A 142 27.24 -26.27 9.36
CA LYS A 142 28.26 -25.23 9.57
C LYS A 142 28.73 -24.60 8.27
N GLU A 143 28.98 -25.41 7.27
CA GLU A 143 29.35 -24.96 5.95
C GLU A 143 28.22 -24.10 5.34
N TYR A 144 26.99 -24.55 5.39
CA TYR A 144 25.82 -23.81 4.91
C TYR A 144 25.66 -22.44 5.61
N ILE A 145 25.79 -22.40 6.94
CA ILE A 145 25.74 -21.14 7.70
C ILE A 145 26.85 -20.18 7.25
N SER A 146 28.04 -20.68 6.93
CA SER A 146 29.15 -19.85 6.45
C SER A 146 28.86 -19.17 5.11
N TYR A 147 28.08 -19.80 4.22
CA TYR A 147 27.65 -19.21 2.95
C TYR A 147 26.58 -18.12 3.12
N ILE A 148 25.73 -18.22 4.15
CA ILE A 148 24.62 -17.27 4.36
C ILE A 148 25.09 -16.00 5.10
N ASN A 149 26.15 -16.08 5.91
CA ASN A 149 26.66 -14.97 6.71
C ASN A 149 27.71 -14.10 5.98
N VAL A 150 27.74 -14.11 4.64
CA VAL A 150 28.66 -13.28 3.85
C VAL A 150 28.07 -11.90 3.60
#